data_f849cb463682c0862ae87a8b9fcca246
#
_entry.id   f849cb463682c0862ae87a8b9fcca246
#
_cell.length_a   1.000
_cell.length_b   1.000
_cell.length_c   1.000
_cell.angle_alpha   90.00
_cell.angle_beta   90.00
_cell.angle_gamma   90.00
#
_symmetry.space_group_name_H-M   'P 1'
#
loop_
_entity.id
_entity.type
_entity.pdbx_description
1 polymer ?
#
loop_
_entity_poly.entity_id
_entity_poly.type
_entity_poly.pdbx_seq_one_letter_code
_entity_poly.pdbx_strand_id
1 'polypeptide(L)'
;MATLLRDPHTWAYPPIEPYDTGRLAVSSLHTIAYEQSGNPAGKPVVFLHGGPGGGTSPAMRRFFDPTRYRIVIFDQRGCGKSTPYASIEENTTWDLVADIERLRTHLGIERWQVFGCSWGSTLALAYAQKHPERVTELVLDRKSTRLNSSHSSVSRMPSSA
;
A
#
# COMPACT_ATOMS: atom_id res chain seq x y z
N MET A 1 2.26 -28.91 11.34
CA MET A 1 2.64 -27.61 10.81
C MET A 1 2.53 -27.69 9.29
N ALA A 2 1.40 -27.22 8.73
CA ALA A 2 1.22 -27.27 7.29
C ALA A 2 2.11 -26.19 6.66
N THR A 3 3.16 -26.61 5.99
CA THR A 3 3.93 -25.73 5.10
C THR A 3 2.98 -25.25 4.01
N LEU A 4 2.62 -23.99 4.02
CA LEU A 4 1.89 -23.37 2.92
C LEU A 4 2.80 -23.37 1.70
N LEU A 5 2.80 -24.49 0.97
CA LEU A 5 3.55 -24.61 -0.26
C LEU A 5 2.98 -23.61 -1.25
N ARG A 6 3.80 -22.67 -1.70
CA ARG A 6 3.49 -21.87 -2.87
C ARG A 6 3.15 -22.82 -4.01
N ASP A 7 2.02 -22.60 -4.63
CA ASP A 7 1.79 -23.20 -5.95
C ASP A 7 2.93 -22.73 -6.85
N PRO A 8 3.76 -23.60 -7.38
CA PRO A 8 4.90 -23.22 -8.21
C PRO A 8 4.49 -22.45 -9.48
N HIS A 9 3.21 -22.48 -9.82
CA HIS A 9 2.64 -21.74 -10.96
C HIS A 9 2.02 -20.41 -10.58
N THR A 10 1.97 -20.05 -9.30
CA THR A 10 1.46 -18.78 -8.83
C THR A 10 2.48 -18.06 -7.95
N TRP A 11 2.68 -16.78 -8.25
CA TRP A 11 3.51 -15.87 -7.44
C TRP A 11 2.83 -15.49 -6.11
N ALA A 12 1.55 -15.85 -5.93
CA ALA A 12 0.72 -15.42 -4.82
C ALA A 12 0.57 -16.52 -3.76
N TYR A 13 0.54 -16.12 -2.49
CA TYR A 13 0.19 -17.00 -1.38
C TYR A 13 -1.30 -17.38 -1.42
N PRO A 14 -1.73 -18.44 -0.69
CA PRO A 14 -3.13 -18.80 -0.60
C PRO A 14 -4.01 -17.62 -0.13
N PRO A 15 -5.30 -17.60 -0.50
CA PRO A 15 -6.24 -16.63 0.03
C PRO A 15 -6.35 -16.72 1.56
N ILE A 16 -6.42 -15.55 2.21
CA ILE A 16 -6.62 -15.42 3.65
C ILE A 16 -7.67 -14.35 3.93
N GLU A 17 -8.35 -14.50 5.07
CA GLU A 17 -9.25 -13.48 5.58
C GLU A 17 -8.56 -12.55 6.59
N PRO A 18 -9.01 -11.31 6.75
CA PRO A 18 -8.49 -10.44 7.78
C PRO A 18 -8.95 -10.92 9.16
N TYR A 19 -8.06 -10.82 10.14
CA TYR A 19 -8.41 -11.04 11.53
C TYR A 19 -8.91 -9.77 12.23
N ASP A 20 -8.66 -8.61 11.64
CA ASP A 20 -9.11 -7.32 12.13
C ASP A 20 -9.46 -6.40 10.97
N THR A 21 -10.55 -5.67 11.12
CA THR A 21 -10.98 -4.63 10.19
C THR A 21 -11.46 -3.41 10.96
N GLY A 22 -11.17 -2.24 10.45
CA GLY A 22 -11.57 -1.03 11.16
C GLY A 22 -11.69 0.19 10.25
N ARG A 23 -12.09 1.27 10.90
CA ARG A 23 -12.21 2.58 10.28
C ARG A 23 -11.51 3.60 11.15
N LEU A 24 -10.73 4.47 10.54
CA LEU A 24 -9.96 5.51 11.24
C LEU A 24 -10.33 6.88 10.66
N ALA A 25 -10.87 7.76 11.51
CA ALA A 25 -11.03 9.16 11.15
C ALA A 25 -9.66 9.83 11.06
N VAL A 26 -9.31 10.33 9.88
CA VAL A 26 -8.01 10.94 9.59
C VAL A 26 -8.09 12.46 9.42
N SER A 27 -9.29 12.98 9.23
CA SER A 27 -9.60 14.42 9.30
C SER A 27 -11.07 14.60 9.73
N SER A 28 -11.54 15.83 9.80
CA SER A 28 -12.97 16.12 10.03
C SER A 28 -13.86 15.61 8.90
N LEU A 29 -13.29 15.47 7.69
CA LEU A 29 -14.00 15.03 6.50
C LEU A 29 -13.78 13.54 6.19
N HIS A 30 -12.56 13.04 6.36
CA HIS A 30 -12.17 11.72 5.86
C HIS A 30 -12.05 10.66 6.94
N THR A 31 -12.60 9.48 6.64
CA THR A 31 -12.42 8.25 7.42
C THR A 31 -11.90 7.16 6.48
N ILE A 32 -10.73 6.62 6.75
CA ILE A 32 -10.16 5.52 5.98
C ILE A 32 -10.60 4.16 6.54
N ALA A 33 -10.81 3.20 5.63
CA ALA A 33 -11.06 1.82 5.98
C ALA A 33 -9.76 1.02 5.88
N TYR A 34 -9.49 0.18 6.87
CA TYR A 34 -8.28 -0.67 6.89
C TYR A 34 -8.61 -2.08 7.33
N GLU A 35 -7.68 -2.97 7.06
CA GLU A 35 -7.72 -4.36 7.54
C GLU A 35 -6.33 -4.86 7.88
N GLN A 36 -6.28 -5.83 8.79
CA GLN A 36 -5.07 -6.55 9.17
C GLN A 36 -5.27 -8.05 8.93
N SER A 37 -4.29 -8.68 8.31
CA SER A 37 -4.31 -10.11 8.01
C SER A 37 -2.95 -10.75 8.25
N GLY A 38 -2.88 -12.08 8.17
CA GLY A 38 -1.66 -12.85 8.40
C GLY A 38 -1.36 -13.05 9.89
N ASN A 39 -0.09 -12.92 10.26
CA ASN A 39 0.39 -13.15 11.62
C ASN A 39 0.38 -11.84 12.44
N PRO A 40 -0.46 -11.69 13.48
CA PRO A 40 -0.48 -10.48 14.31
C PRO A 40 0.85 -10.15 14.99
N ALA A 41 1.69 -11.17 15.26
CA ALA A 41 3.03 -11.01 15.83
C ALA A 41 4.13 -10.98 14.77
N GLY A 42 3.77 -11.01 13.50
CA GLY A 42 4.71 -11.03 12.39
C GLY A 42 5.32 -9.67 12.09
N LYS A 43 6.22 -9.66 11.12
CA LYS A 43 6.84 -8.44 10.62
C LYS A 43 5.77 -7.52 10.00
N PRO A 44 5.62 -6.27 10.48
CA PRO A 44 4.63 -5.38 9.92
C PRO A 44 4.97 -4.96 8.49
N VAL A 45 3.97 -5.00 7.62
CA VAL A 45 4.04 -4.45 6.26
C VAL A 45 2.77 -3.68 5.96
N VAL A 46 2.91 -2.49 5.37
CA VAL A 46 1.80 -1.73 4.80
C VAL A 46 1.83 -1.81 3.29
N PHE A 47 0.67 -2.11 2.70
CA PHE A 47 0.49 -2.11 1.25
C PHE A 47 -0.21 -0.83 0.80
N LEU A 48 0.43 -0.08 -0.08
CA LEU A 48 -0.09 1.14 -0.68
C LEU A 48 -0.58 0.82 -2.10
N HIS A 49 -1.90 0.85 -2.29
CA HIS A 49 -2.53 0.53 -3.57
C HIS A 49 -2.29 1.59 -4.63
N GLY A 50 -2.48 1.21 -5.87
CA GLY A 50 -2.33 2.07 -7.04
C GLY A 50 -3.58 2.89 -7.37
N GLY A 51 -3.56 3.46 -8.50
CA GLY A 51 -4.55 4.36 -9.06
C GLY A 51 -3.88 5.63 -9.56
N PRO A 52 -4.04 6.79 -8.89
CA PRO A 52 -4.80 7.02 -7.64
C PRO A 52 -6.27 6.63 -7.76
N GLY A 53 -6.87 6.23 -6.64
CA GLY A 53 -8.29 5.90 -6.59
C GLY A 53 -8.65 4.42 -6.81
N GLY A 54 -7.64 3.52 -6.90
CA GLY A 54 -7.88 2.11 -7.20
C GLY A 54 -8.56 1.32 -6.07
N GLY A 55 -8.34 1.69 -4.83
CA GLY A 55 -8.80 0.93 -3.67
C GLY A 55 -8.06 -0.40 -3.49
N THR A 56 -8.44 -1.14 -2.46
CA THR A 56 -7.85 -2.43 -2.12
C THR A 56 -8.72 -3.61 -2.58
N SER A 57 -8.10 -4.77 -2.67
CA SER A 57 -8.78 -6.04 -2.94
C SER A 57 -8.17 -7.18 -2.11
N PRO A 58 -8.92 -8.28 -1.87
CA PRO A 58 -8.39 -9.44 -1.16
C PRO A 58 -7.12 -10.04 -1.78
N ALA A 59 -6.93 -9.87 -3.09
CA ALA A 59 -5.73 -10.35 -3.78
C ALA A 59 -4.44 -9.72 -3.26
N MET A 60 -4.51 -8.50 -2.72
CA MET A 60 -3.35 -7.78 -2.20
C MET A 60 -2.76 -8.41 -0.93
N ARG A 61 -3.56 -9.12 -0.14
CA ARG A 61 -3.08 -9.89 1.02
C ARG A 61 -2.11 -10.98 0.61
N ARG A 62 -2.25 -11.51 -0.60
CA ARG A 62 -1.54 -12.67 -1.14
C ARG A 62 -0.11 -12.38 -1.62
N PHE A 63 0.33 -11.12 -1.55
CA PHE A 63 1.71 -10.74 -1.88
C PHE A 63 2.70 -11.19 -0.79
N PHE A 64 2.21 -11.44 0.42
CA PHE A 64 3.03 -11.67 1.60
C PHE A 64 2.77 -13.05 2.21
N ASP A 65 3.83 -13.65 2.79
CA ASP A 65 3.71 -14.88 3.56
C ASP A 65 2.88 -14.61 4.85
N PRO A 66 1.67 -15.16 4.94
CA PRO A 66 0.79 -14.87 6.07
C PRO A 66 1.28 -15.46 7.40
N THR A 67 2.24 -16.38 7.38
CA THR A 67 2.84 -16.92 8.60
C THR A 67 3.91 -15.99 9.20
N ARG A 68 4.49 -15.12 8.37
CA ARG A 68 5.63 -14.26 8.71
C ARG A 68 5.27 -12.80 8.85
N TYR A 69 4.24 -12.33 8.13
CA TYR A 69 3.91 -10.92 8.05
C TYR A 69 2.60 -10.59 8.78
N ARG A 70 2.62 -9.45 9.48
CA ARG A 70 1.43 -8.70 9.87
C ARG A 70 1.10 -7.75 8.72
N ILE A 71 0.09 -8.09 7.96
CA ILE A 71 -0.23 -7.44 6.68
C ILE A 71 -1.31 -6.38 6.93
N VAL A 72 -0.97 -5.13 6.68
CA VAL A 72 -1.89 -3.99 6.78
C VAL A 72 -2.18 -3.49 5.38
N ILE A 73 -3.45 -3.45 5.01
CA ILE A 73 -3.92 -2.79 3.79
C ILE A 73 -5.05 -1.82 4.14
N PHE A 74 -5.12 -0.71 3.44
CA PHE A 74 -6.16 0.30 3.66
C PHE A 74 -6.54 0.98 2.36
N ASP A 75 -7.79 1.42 2.28
CA ASP A 75 -8.26 2.26 1.19
C ASP A 75 -7.86 3.72 1.46
N GLN A 76 -7.12 4.32 0.52
CA GLN A 76 -6.77 5.74 0.59
C GLN A 76 -8.03 6.61 0.57
N ARG A 77 -7.90 7.91 0.86
CA ARG A 77 -9.03 8.85 0.83
C ARG A 77 -9.77 8.78 -0.50
N GLY A 78 -11.08 8.82 -0.44
CA GLY A 78 -11.94 8.78 -1.62
C GLY A 78 -12.02 7.42 -2.33
N CYS A 79 -11.40 6.37 -1.81
CA CYS A 79 -11.29 5.07 -2.47
C CYS A 79 -12.02 3.97 -1.70
N GLY A 80 -12.46 2.95 -2.43
CA GLY A 80 -12.98 1.71 -1.88
C GLY A 80 -14.03 1.92 -0.79
N LYS A 81 -13.74 1.45 0.42
CA LYS A 81 -14.62 1.57 1.58
C LYS A 81 -14.37 2.83 2.42
N SER A 82 -13.36 3.64 2.08
CA SER A 82 -13.10 4.92 2.74
C SER A 82 -14.14 5.96 2.38
N THR A 83 -14.43 6.88 3.29
CA THR A 83 -15.48 7.90 3.12
C THR A 83 -14.95 9.31 3.34
N PRO A 84 -15.50 10.32 2.64
CA PRO A 84 -16.50 10.23 1.57
C PRO A 84 -15.92 9.62 0.29
N TYR A 85 -16.72 8.81 -0.41
CA TYR A 85 -16.28 8.16 -1.64
C TYR A 85 -16.08 9.17 -2.78
N ALA A 86 -15.04 8.97 -3.59
CA ALA A 86 -14.65 9.80 -4.73
C ALA A 86 -14.39 11.29 -4.39
N SER A 87 -14.22 11.62 -3.11
CA SER A 87 -13.86 12.99 -2.73
C SER A 87 -12.40 13.30 -3.07
N ILE A 88 -12.19 14.46 -3.68
CA ILE A 88 -10.86 15.03 -3.95
C ILE A 88 -10.50 16.14 -2.98
N GLU A 89 -11.42 16.57 -2.13
CA GLU A 89 -11.19 17.57 -1.09
C GLU A 89 -10.24 17.01 -0.03
N GLU A 90 -9.29 17.80 0.44
CA GLU A 90 -8.27 17.38 1.40
C GLU A 90 -7.61 16.03 1.02
N ASN A 91 -7.29 15.84 -0.26
CA ASN A 91 -6.79 14.56 -0.78
C ASN A 91 -5.50 14.74 -1.59
N THR A 92 -4.56 15.47 -1.01
CA THR A 92 -3.22 15.65 -1.56
C THR A 92 -2.30 14.49 -1.20
N THR A 93 -1.17 14.37 -1.87
CA THR A 93 -0.13 13.40 -1.51
C THR A 93 0.28 13.51 -0.03
N TRP A 94 0.37 14.74 0.48
CA TRP A 94 0.79 14.99 1.87
C TRP A 94 -0.27 14.63 2.89
N ASP A 95 -1.55 14.75 2.54
CA ASP A 95 -2.65 14.23 3.35
C ASP A 95 -2.56 12.71 3.47
N LEU A 96 -2.28 12.02 2.34
CA LEU A 96 -2.11 10.58 2.32
C LEU A 96 -0.87 10.11 3.13
N VAL A 97 0.23 10.86 3.05
CA VAL A 97 1.43 10.59 3.88
C VAL A 97 1.10 10.73 5.36
N ALA A 98 0.34 11.76 5.74
CA ALA A 98 -0.10 11.93 7.12
C ALA A 98 -1.05 10.81 7.58
N ASP A 99 -1.91 10.32 6.71
CA ASP A 99 -2.83 9.22 7.01
C ASP A 99 -2.08 7.90 7.25
N ILE A 100 -1.02 7.64 6.50
CA ILE A 100 -0.16 6.47 6.71
C ILE A 100 0.45 6.51 8.13
N GLU A 101 0.91 7.68 8.59
CA GLU A 101 1.43 7.85 9.95
C GLU A 101 0.34 7.70 11.02
N ARG A 102 -0.85 8.26 10.79
CA ARG A 102 -1.99 8.08 11.70
C ARG A 102 -2.37 6.61 11.83
N LEU A 103 -2.44 5.89 10.71
CA LEU A 103 -2.75 4.46 10.70
C LEU A 103 -1.67 3.65 11.43
N ARG A 104 -0.39 3.92 11.16
CA ARG A 104 0.72 3.27 11.85
C ARG A 104 0.61 3.43 13.37
N THR A 105 0.41 4.66 13.82
CA THR A 105 0.29 5.00 15.24
C THR A 105 -0.95 4.35 15.86
N HIS A 106 -2.09 4.40 15.16
CA HIS A 106 -3.34 3.78 15.61
C HIS A 106 -3.20 2.27 15.84
N LEU A 107 -2.44 1.60 14.97
CA LEU A 107 -2.18 0.16 15.06
C LEU A 107 -1.05 -0.21 16.02
N GLY A 108 -0.42 0.77 16.69
CA GLY A 108 0.69 0.54 17.63
C GLY A 108 1.94 -0.03 16.95
N ILE A 109 2.16 0.27 15.68
CA ILE A 109 3.31 -0.19 14.91
C ILE A 109 4.41 0.87 14.99
N GLU A 110 5.59 0.50 15.46
CA GLU A 110 6.72 1.44 15.54
C GLU A 110 7.36 1.70 14.18
N ARG A 111 7.64 0.63 13.45
CA ARG A 111 8.25 0.65 12.12
C ARG A 111 7.65 -0.45 11.26
N TRP A 112 7.62 -0.26 9.96
CA TRP A 112 7.11 -1.26 9.03
C TRP A 112 7.83 -1.26 7.69
N GLN A 113 7.71 -2.38 7.00
CA GLN A 113 8.02 -2.46 5.58
C GLN A 113 6.93 -1.72 4.80
N VAL A 114 7.32 -0.93 3.83
CA VAL A 114 6.38 -0.22 2.95
C VAL A 114 6.44 -0.83 1.56
N PHE A 115 5.31 -1.35 1.10
CA PHE A 115 5.16 -1.91 -0.24
C PHE A 115 4.22 -1.02 -1.05
N GLY A 116 4.73 -0.42 -2.11
CA GLY A 116 3.95 0.43 -3.02
C GLY A 116 3.75 -0.23 -4.38
N CYS A 117 2.51 -0.21 -4.88
CA CYS A 117 2.16 -0.71 -6.21
C CYS A 117 1.67 0.43 -7.10
N SER A 118 2.25 0.60 -8.29
CA SER A 118 1.90 1.64 -9.25
C SER A 118 1.97 3.05 -8.62
N TRP A 119 0.86 3.83 -8.56
CA TRP A 119 0.79 5.09 -7.82
C TRP A 119 1.25 4.93 -6.36
N GLY A 120 0.93 3.81 -5.73
CA GLY A 120 1.40 3.50 -4.38
C GLY A 120 2.91 3.51 -4.24
N SER A 121 3.67 3.28 -5.31
CA SER A 121 5.13 3.40 -5.30
C SER A 121 5.58 4.86 -5.15
N THR A 122 4.90 5.79 -5.80
CA THR A 122 5.15 7.23 -5.63
C THR A 122 4.81 7.69 -4.22
N LEU A 123 3.68 7.23 -3.69
CA LEU A 123 3.26 7.51 -2.33
C LEU A 123 4.23 6.91 -1.30
N ALA A 124 4.71 5.69 -1.55
CA ALA A 124 5.71 5.03 -0.70
C ALA A 124 7.03 5.82 -0.64
N LEU A 125 7.49 6.35 -1.76
CA LEU A 125 8.67 7.21 -1.81
C LEU A 125 8.47 8.52 -1.03
N ALA A 126 7.33 9.18 -1.22
CA ALA A 126 7.00 10.41 -0.49
C ALA A 126 6.93 10.17 1.03
N TYR A 127 6.32 9.05 1.44
CA TYR A 127 6.26 8.65 2.84
C TYR A 127 7.65 8.34 3.41
N ALA A 128 8.46 7.55 2.71
CA ALA A 128 9.79 7.17 3.16
C ALA A 128 10.74 8.36 3.27
N GLN A 129 10.61 9.35 2.39
CA GLN A 129 11.38 10.59 2.47
C GLN A 129 10.97 11.44 3.67
N LYS A 130 9.68 11.47 4.00
CA LYS A 130 9.16 12.26 5.12
C LYS A 130 9.39 11.58 6.47
N HIS A 131 9.32 10.25 6.52
CA HIS A 131 9.41 9.44 7.74
C HIS A 131 10.41 8.28 7.58
N PRO A 132 11.70 8.56 7.28
CA PRO A 132 12.69 7.51 7.03
C PRO A 132 12.89 6.59 8.25
N GLU A 133 12.70 7.13 9.46
CA GLU A 133 12.83 6.38 10.72
C GLU A 133 11.71 5.35 10.93
N ARG A 134 10.62 5.44 10.17
CA ARG A 134 9.45 4.53 10.25
C ARG A 134 9.50 3.40 9.24
N VAL A 135 10.43 3.43 8.30
CA VAL A 135 10.54 2.47 7.21
C VAL A 135 11.69 1.49 7.49
N THR A 136 11.37 0.20 7.56
CA THR A 136 12.39 -0.86 7.68
C THR A 136 12.91 -1.27 6.33
N GLU A 137 12.01 -1.44 5.35
CA GLU A 137 12.33 -1.72 3.94
C GLU A 137 11.30 -1.04 3.04
N LEU A 138 11.75 -0.71 1.84
CA LEU A 138 10.93 -0.11 0.81
C LEU A 138 10.90 -1.04 -0.40
N VAL A 139 9.70 -1.49 -0.78
CA VAL A 139 9.48 -2.31 -1.97
C VAL A 139 8.58 -1.54 -2.92
N LEU A 140 9.06 -1.33 -4.13
CA LEU A 140 8.37 -0.55 -5.16
C LEU A 140 8.05 -1.45 -6.35
N ASP A 141 6.80 -1.81 -6.50
CA ASP A 141 6.30 -2.51 -7.67
C ASP A 141 5.63 -1.52 -8.61
N ARG A 142 6.44 -0.88 -9.43
CA ARG A 142 5.95 -0.14 -10.56
C ARG A 142 5.93 -1.07 -11.77
N LYS A 143 4.89 -1.89 -11.86
CA LYS A 143 4.67 -2.64 -13.06
C LYS A 143 4.32 -1.72 -14.20
N SER A 144 5.32 -1.40 -14.98
CA SER A 144 5.15 -0.91 -16.33
C SER A 144 5.29 -2.06 -17.34
N THR A 145 4.82 -3.24 -17.01
CA THR A 145 5.05 -4.43 -17.84
C THR A 145 4.34 -4.40 -19.17
N ARG A 146 3.63 -3.36 -19.43
CA ARG A 146 3.14 -3.05 -20.76
C ARG A 146 3.12 -1.55 -20.93
N LEU A 147 4.22 -0.96 -20.65
CA LEU A 147 4.53 0.20 -21.41
C LEU A 147 4.63 -0.32 -22.83
N ASN A 148 3.57 -0.07 -23.55
CA ASN A 148 3.67 0.00 -24.96
C ASN A 148 4.94 0.76 -25.27
N SER A 149 5.66 0.30 -26.27
CA SER A 149 6.81 0.98 -26.84
C SER A 149 6.59 2.49 -27.12
N SER A 150 5.35 2.99 -27.07
CA SER A 150 4.99 4.40 -27.15
C SER A 150 5.44 5.25 -25.95
N HIS A 151 5.73 4.67 -24.78
CA HIS A 151 6.28 5.43 -23.65
C HIS A 151 7.81 5.45 -23.59
N SER A 152 8.49 4.61 -24.34
CA SER A 152 9.94 4.60 -24.44
C SER A 152 10.50 5.72 -25.34
N SER A 153 9.66 6.41 -26.10
CA SER A 153 10.06 7.47 -27.03
C SER A 153 10.10 8.88 -26.42
N VAL A 154 9.72 9.06 -25.17
CA VAL A 154 9.58 10.40 -24.57
C VAL A 154 10.83 10.84 -23.80
N SER A 155 11.84 10.04 -23.68
CA SER A 155 13.06 10.36 -22.91
C SER A 155 14.26 10.78 -23.73
N ARG A 156 14.09 11.32 -24.91
CA ARG A 156 15.21 12.00 -25.57
C ARG A 156 15.12 13.48 -25.29
N MET A 157 15.82 13.92 -24.27
CA MET A 157 16.22 15.32 -24.21
C MET A 157 17.10 15.60 -25.44
N PRO A 158 16.85 16.67 -26.18
CA PRO A 158 17.77 17.10 -27.20
C PRO A 158 19.10 17.47 -26.49
N SER A 159 20.18 16.81 -26.89
CA SER A 159 21.50 17.28 -26.53
C SER A 159 21.68 18.64 -27.19
N SER A 160 21.77 19.69 -26.39
CA SER A 160 22.22 21.00 -26.86
C SER A 160 23.64 20.84 -27.38
N ALA A 161 23.82 21.05 -28.66
CA ALA A 161 25.11 21.36 -29.25
C ALA A 161 25.56 22.76 -28.84
#